data_9d0220a5d59ff7209d5cc81fb1d343c5
#
_entry.id   9d0220a5d59ff7209d5cc81fb1d343c5
#
_cell.length_a   1.000
_cell.length_b   1.000
_cell.length_c   1.000
_cell.angle_alpha   90.00
_cell.angle_beta   90.00
_cell.angle_gamma   90.00
#
_symmetry.space_group_name_H-M   'P 1'
#
loop_
_entity.id
_entity.type
_entity.pdbx_description
1 polymer ?
#
loop_
_entity_poly.entity_id
_entity_poly.type
_entity_poly.pdbx_seq_one_letter_code
_entity_poly.pdbx_strand_id
1 'polypeptide(L)'
;MKCITLKNFLLIIFAIIFLSIFITTIITHHYYIKKENEDFVDEYILNIDDIVKENEYIQKSISDEENYMKLIKEKYKEKKILALTFDDGPSKYTHDLIDELNKRNVNATFFVLGENIEKFPDTLKFEIDSGNEIGIHSYKHKLFTKLSEEEIKEQINLTRNLIYETSHIDVTLIRVPYGAINTKVENILKEENLVNVLWNVDSLDWKFKNKSKTYSYMLKKITGNNIILMHDSFKTSIDAAIDLIDKLTNDGYIFVKVSKLLEINT
;
A
#
# COMPACT_ATOMS: atom_id res chain seq x y z
N MET A 1 3.27 -1.02 -8.60
CA MET A 1 3.67 0.37 -9.00
C MET A 1 3.87 1.16 -7.73
N LYS A 2 5.05 1.75 -7.50
CA LYS A 2 5.31 2.55 -6.29
C LYS A 2 4.58 3.89 -6.41
N CYS A 3 3.73 4.23 -5.45
CA CYS A 3 3.08 5.54 -5.39
C CYS A 3 4.16 6.61 -5.16
N ILE A 4 4.27 7.57 -6.07
CA ILE A 4 5.21 8.70 -5.92
C ILE A 4 4.63 9.64 -4.87
N THR A 5 5.35 9.89 -3.79
CA THR A 5 4.92 10.87 -2.78
C THR A 5 5.00 12.29 -3.35
N LEU A 6 4.16 13.22 -2.89
CA LEU A 6 4.19 14.64 -3.27
C LEU A 6 5.60 15.24 -3.17
N LYS A 7 6.40 14.80 -2.21
CA LYS A 7 7.79 15.20 -2.03
C LYS A 7 8.68 14.72 -3.20
N ASN A 8 8.48 13.48 -3.66
CA ASN A 8 9.21 12.93 -4.80
C ASN A 8 8.74 13.59 -6.12
N PHE A 9 7.46 13.90 -6.23
CA PHE A 9 6.91 14.66 -7.34
C PHE A 9 7.52 16.07 -7.43
N LEU A 10 7.61 16.81 -6.32
CA LEU A 10 8.26 18.11 -6.27
C LEU A 10 9.77 18.02 -6.57
N LEU A 11 10.46 16.96 -6.12
CA LEU A 11 11.87 16.72 -6.45
C LEU A 11 12.06 16.46 -7.95
N ILE A 12 11.15 15.73 -8.59
CA ILE A 12 11.17 15.50 -10.04
C ILE A 12 10.93 16.81 -10.80
N ILE A 13 9.98 17.64 -10.39
CA ILE A 13 9.73 18.97 -10.99
C ILE A 13 10.96 19.87 -10.83
N PHE A 14 11.58 19.92 -9.65
CA PHE A 14 12.83 20.67 -9.43
C PHE A 14 13.97 20.15 -10.31
N ALA A 15 14.13 18.82 -10.44
CA ALA A 15 15.12 18.22 -11.32
C ALA A 15 14.88 18.61 -12.79
N ILE A 16 13.63 18.62 -13.25
CA ILE A 16 13.25 19.00 -14.61
C ILE A 16 13.53 20.49 -14.87
N ILE A 17 13.17 21.38 -13.94
CA ILE A 17 13.45 22.82 -14.06
C ILE A 17 14.96 23.07 -14.08
N PHE A 18 15.71 22.40 -13.19
CA PHE A 18 17.16 22.53 -13.13
C PHE A 18 17.83 22.00 -14.40
N LEU A 19 17.33 20.87 -14.92
CA LEU A 19 17.79 20.27 -16.18
C LEU A 19 17.47 21.19 -17.38
N SER A 20 16.29 21.80 -17.43
CA SER A 20 15.91 22.77 -18.45
C SER A 20 16.83 24.00 -18.46
N ILE A 21 17.11 24.58 -17.28
CA ILE A 21 18.04 25.71 -17.12
C ILE A 21 19.46 25.29 -17.53
N PHE A 22 19.91 24.10 -17.13
CA PHE A 22 21.22 23.56 -17.46
C PHE A 22 21.40 23.33 -18.96
N ILE A 23 20.37 22.76 -19.62
CA ILE A 23 20.36 22.57 -21.09
C ILE A 23 20.39 23.91 -21.80
N THR A 24 19.61 24.91 -21.34
CA THR A 24 19.61 26.25 -21.95
C THR A 24 20.98 26.93 -21.79
N THR A 25 21.63 26.75 -20.64
CA THR A 25 22.98 27.28 -20.38
C THR A 25 24.03 26.63 -21.25
N ILE A 26 23.93 25.29 -21.44
CA ILE A 26 24.85 24.55 -22.35
C ILE A 26 24.65 24.99 -23.80
N ILE A 27 23.39 25.15 -24.26
CA ILE A 27 23.10 25.58 -25.63
C ILE A 27 23.62 27.00 -25.88
N THR A 28 23.44 27.93 -24.93
CA THR A 28 23.99 29.29 -25.04
C THR A 28 25.50 29.31 -24.97
N HIS A 29 26.12 28.49 -24.12
CA HIS A 29 27.60 28.38 -24.04
C HIS A 29 28.19 27.72 -25.29
N HIS A 30 27.49 26.75 -25.89
CA HIS A 30 27.85 26.09 -27.14
C HIS A 30 27.90 27.05 -28.32
N TYR A 31 27.02 28.06 -28.37
CA TYR A 31 27.04 29.09 -29.41
C TYR A 31 28.35 29.92 -29.39
N TYR A 32 28.99 30.04 -28.23
CA TYR A 32 30.25 30.75 -28.06
C TYR A 32 31.51 29.91 -28.31
N ILE A 33 31.45 28.56 -28.15
CA ILE A 33 32.62 27.67 -28.25
C ILE A 33 32.81 27.07 -29.67
N LYS A 34 31.89 27.28 -30.58
CA LYS A 34 31.84 26.65 -31.91
C LYS A 34 33.10 26.87 -32.80
N LYS A 35 34.18 27.38 -32.24
CA LYS A 35 35.39 27.76 -33.03
C LYS A 35 36.62 26.88 -32.83
N GLU A 36 36.64 25.92 -31.88
CA GLU A 36 37.92 25.26 -31.55
C GLU A 36 37.99 23.73 -31.45
N ASN A 37 36.89 22.93 -31.43
CA ASN A 37 37.03 21.45 -31.42
C ASN A 37 35.79 20.71 -31.92
N GLU A 38 35.79 20.24 -33.16
CA GLU A 38 34.69 19.47 -33.75
C GLU A 38 34.47 18.08 -33.08
N ASP A 39 35.53 17.40 -32.67
CA ASP A 39 35.45 16.04 -32.09
C ASP A 39 34.83 16.02 -30.68
N PHE A 40 34.97 17.10 -29.88
CA PHE A 40 34.38 17.20 -28.56
C PHE A 40 32.87 17.52 -28.61
N VAL A 41 32.42 18.10 -29.71
CA VAL A 41 31.05 18.53 -29.96
C VAL A 41 30.13 17.34 -30.18
N ASP A 42 30.59 16.34 -30.92
CA ASP A 42 29.77 15.17 -31.30
C ASP A 42 29.47 14.27 -30.07
N GLU A 43 30.42 14.07 -29.16
CA GLU A 43 30.20 13.31 -27.92
C GLU A 43 29.24 14.05 -26.98
N TYR A 44 29.30 15.39 -26.93
CA TYR A 44 28.39 16.20 -26.12
C TYR A 44 26.97 16.26 -26.69
N ILE A 45 26.80 16.29 -28.01
CA ILE A 45 25.49 16.27 -28.68
C ILE A 45 24.80 14.92 -28.46
N LEU A 46 25.49 13.80 -28.54
CA LEU A 46 24.97 12.46 -28.24
C LEU A 46 24.43 12.39 -26.79
N ASN A 47 25.16 13.00 -25.85
CA ASN A 47 24.74 13.03 -24.44
C ASN A 47 23.49 13.92 -24.22
N ILE A 48 23.36 15.03 -24.96
CA ILE A 48 22.18 15.91 -24.90
C ILE A 48 20.96 15.21 -25.49
N ASP A 49 21.10 14.50 -26.60
CA ASP A 49 19.99 13.76 -27.22
C ASP A 49 19.46 12.66 -26.32
N ASP A 50 20.31 11.96 -25.58
CA ASP A 50 19.90 10.95 -24.60
C ASP A 50 19.18 11.56 -23.41
N ILE A 51 19.67 12.70 -22.90
CA ILE A 51 19.00 13.47 -21.83
C ILE A 51 17.63 13.98 -22.29
N VAL A 52 17.51 14.44 -23.52
CA VAL A 52 16.23 14.91 -24.08
C VAL A 52 15.24 13.73 -24.17
N LYS A 53 15.66 12.57 -24.68
CA LYS A 53 14.82 11.36 -24.77
C LYS A 53 14.37 10.88 -23.39
N GLU A 54 15.29 10.86 -22.41
CA GLU A 54 14.97 10.49 -21.04
C GLU A 54 13.94 11.46 -20.43
N ASN A 55 14.09 12.75 -20.68
CA ASN A 55 13.15 13.77 -20.24
C ASN A 55 11.77 13.61 -20.89
N GLU A 56 11.70 13.35 -22.20
CA GLU A 56 10.45 13.04 -22.91
C GLU A 56 9.75 11.80 -22.33
N TYR A 57 10.53 10.75 -22.02
CA TYR A 57 10.01 9.54 -21.39
C TYR A 57 9.45 9.82 -20.00
N ILE A 58 10.15 10.61 -19.18
CA ILE A 58 9.69 11.02 -17.85
C ILE A 58 8.40 11.84 -17.95
N GLN A 59 8.32 12.82 -18.85
CA GLN A 59 7.12 13.65 -19.04
C GLN A 59 5.92 12.82 -19.49
N LYS A 60 6.13 11.85 -20.38
CA LYS A 60 5.09 10.91 -20.80
C LYS A 60 4.61 10.05 -19.63
N SER A 61 5.52 9.51 -18.82
CA SER A 61 5.18 8.69 -17.64
C SER A 61 4.36 9.48 -16.62
N ILE A 62 4.71 10.75 -16.39
CA ILE A 62 3.95 11.64 -15.49
C ILE A 62 2.53 11.89 -16.05
N SER A 63 2.42 12.19 -17.33
CA SER A 63 1.12 12.42 -17.99
C SER A 63 0.23 11.17 -17.95
N ASP A 64 0.81 9.99 -18.15
CA ASP A 64 0.09 8.72 -18.09
C ASP A 64 -0.41 8.42 -16.67
N GLU A 65 0.39 8.73 -15.63
CA GLU A 65 0.00 8.59 -14.23
C GLU A 65 -1.10 9.59 -13.83
N GLU A 66 -1.00 10.85 -14.24
CA GLU A 66 -2.05 11.87 -14.01
C GLU A 66 -3.38 11.49 -14.67
N ASN A 67 -3.33 10.99 -15.90
CA ASN A 67 -4.52 10.50 -16.60
C ASN A 67 -5.12 9.27 -15.90
N TYR A 68 -4.29 8.34 -15.47
CA TYR A 68 -4.73 7.17 -14.70
C TYR A 68 -5.41 7.60 -13.40
N MET A 69 -4.81 8.51 -12.62
CA MET A 69 -5.39 9.01 -11.37
C MET A 69 -6.71 9.73 -11.60
N LYS A 70 -6.83 10.50 -12.68
CA LYS A 70 -8.09 11.16 -13.07
C LYS A 70 -9.19 10.15 -13.39
N LEU A 71 -8.87 9.08 -14.13
CA LEU A 71 -9.80 8.01 -14.44
C LEU A 71 -10.26 7.25 -13.18
N ILE A 72 -9.35 6.99 -12.25
CA ILE A 72 -9.66 6.35 -10.97
C ILE A 72 -10.61 7.23 -10.15
N LYS A 73 -10.29 8.52 -9.99
CA LYS A 73 -11.15 9.46 -9.25
C LYS A 73 -12.55 9.53 -9.85
N GLU A 74 -12.67 9.62 -11.18
CA GLU A 74 -13.97 9.65 -11.85
C GLU A 74 -14.75 8.34 -11.69
N LYS A 75 -14.09 7.19 -11.82
CA LYS A 75 -14.71 5.85 -11.64
C LYS A 75 -15.35 5.69 -10.26
N TYR A 76 -14.70 6.24 -9.22
CA TYR A 76 -15.15 6.09 -7.84
C TYR A 76 -15.85 7.32 -7.27
N LYS A 77 -16.03 8.37 -8.09
CA LYS A 77 -16.78 9.56 -7.72
C LYS A 77 -18.17 9.20 -7.19
N GLU A 78 -18.52 9.77 -6.05
CA GLU A 78 -19.82 9.54 -5.37
C GLU A 78 -20.10 8.07 -4.97
N LYS A 79 -19.10 7.17 -5.10
CA LYS A 79 -19.25 5.79 -4.62
C LYS A 79 -18.96 5.71 -3.12
N LYS A 80 -19.69 4.84 -2.43
CA LYS A 80 -19.41 4.47 -1.05
C LYS A 80 -18.36 3.36 -1.04
N ILE A 81 -17.11 3.70 -0.78
CA ILE A 81 -15.99 2.77 -0.89
C ILE A 81 -15.55 2.34 0.52
N LEU A 82 -15.14 1.09 0.66
CA LEU A 82 -14.65 0.51 1.92
C LEU A 82 -13.42 -0.34 1.66
N ALA A 83 -12.44 -0.30 2.55
CA ALA A 83 -11.38 -1.28 2.64
C ALA A 83 -11.59 -2.15 3.89
N LEU A 84 -11.92 -3.43 3.67
CA LEU A 84 -12.02 -4.40 4.75
C LEU A 84 -10.64 -4.96 5.03
N THR A 85 -10.21 -4.93 6.29
CA THR A 85 -8.88 -5.40 6.68
C THR A 85 -8.94 -6.36 7.85
N PHE A 86 -8.04 -7.34 7.85
CA PHE A 86 -7.93 -8.35 8.88
C PHE A 86 -6.50 -8.40 9.42
N ASP A 87 -6.37 -8.32 10.74
CA ASP A 87 -5.10 -8.39 11.46
C ASP A 87 -4.93 -9.77 12.13
N ASP A 88 -3.70 -10.10 12.52
CA ASP A 88 -3.30 -11.28 13.30
C ASP A 88 -3.35 -12.63 12.56
N GLY A 89 -3.66 -12.63 11.27
CA GLY A 89 -3.63 -13.85 10.45
C GLY A 89 -2.21 -14.31 10.06
N PRO A 90 -2.12 -15.40 9.27
CA PRO A 90 -3.17 -16.37 8.99
C PRO A 90 -3.60 -17.19 10.20
N SER A 91 -4.84 -17.65 10.24
CA SER A 91 -5.38 -18.53 11.26
C SER A 91 -6.07 -19.76 10.67
N LYS A 92 -6.50 -20.68 11.52
CA LYS A 92 -7.30 -21.83 11.09
C LYS A 92 -8.66 -21.46 10.47
N TYR A 93 -9.09 -20.21 10.58
CA TYR A 93 -10.36 -19.72 10.04
C TYR A 93 -10.18 -18.87 8.77
N THR A 94 -8.95 -18.49 8.45
CA THR A 94 -8.65 -17.58 7.35
C THR A 94 -9.03 -18.19 6.00
N HIS A 95 -8.80 -19.50 5.82
CA HIS A 95 -9.17 -20.20 4.59
C HIS A 95 -10.70 -20.11 4.32
N ASP A 96 -11.53 -20.39 5.34
CA ASP A 96 -12.98 -20.28 5.23
C ASP A 96 -13.43 -18.85 4.91
N LEU A 97 -12.75 -17.84 5.51
CA LEU A 97 -13.02 -16.43 5.20
C LEU A 97 -12.74 -16.12 3.73
N ILE A 98 -11.60 -16.57 3.20
CA ILE A 98 -11.24 -16.32 1.80
C ILE A 98 -12.25 -16.97 0.83
N ASP A 99 -12.67 -18.19 1.12
CA ASP A 99 -13.72 -18.86 0.34
C ASP A 99 -15.03 -18.03 0.30
N GLU A 100 -15.42 -17.45 1.43
CA GLU A 100 -16.61 -16.60 1.51
C GLU A 100 -16.42 -15.25 0.82
N LEU A 101 -15.22 -14.66 0.85
CA LEU A 101 -14.86 -13.46 0.09
C LEU A 101 -14.94 -13.75 -1.43
N ASN A 102 -14.36 -14.86 -1.88
CA ASN A 102 -14.36 -15.29 -3.29
C ASN A 102 -15.78 -15.49 -3.83
N LYS A 103 -16.68 -16.14 -3.07
CA LYS A 103 -18.10 -16.31 -3.45
C LYS A 103 -18.82 -14.98 -3.68
N ARG A 104 -18.37 -13.91 -3.03
CA ARG A 104 -18.93 -12.55 -3.10
C ARG A 104 -18.18 -11.63 -4.04
N ASN A 105 -17.11 -12.12 -4.66
CA ASN A 105 -16.20 -11.33 -5.50
C ASN A 105 -15.68 -10.08 -4.75
N VAL A 106 -15.29 -10.25 -3.49
CA VAL A 106 -14.74 -9.22 -2.62
C VAL A 106 -13.30 -9.58 -2.28
N ASN A 107 -12.41 -8.61 -2.41
CA ASN A 107 -11.03 -8.73 -1.90
C ASN A 107 -10.86 -7.87 -0.64
N ALA A 108 -10.01 -8.33 0.25
CA ALA A 108 -9.63 -7.65 1.48
C ALA A 108 -8.11 -7.42 1.55
N THR A 109 -7.67 -6.73 2.59
CA THR A 109 -6.24 -6.59 2.92
C THR A 109 -5.97 -7.29 4.25
N PHE A 110 -4.99 -8.19 4.27
CA PHE A 110 -4.59 -8.95 5.45
C PHE A 110 -3.25 -8.45 5.97
N PHE A 111 -3.19 -8.05 7.23
CA PHE A 111 -1.95 -7.71 7.92
C PHE A 111 -1.50 -8.91 8.74
N VAL A 112 -0.51 -9.63 8.24
CA VAL A 112 -0.15 -10.97 8.73
C VAL A 112 0.98 -10.94 9.74
N LEU A 113 0.92 -11.85 10.73
CA LEU A 113 2.00 -12.12 11.69
C LEU A 113 2.95 -13.18 11.15
N GLY A 114 4.26 -12.91 11.22
CA GLY A 114 5.27 -13.88 10.74
C GLY A 114 5.16 -15.24 11.41
N GLU A 115 4.99 -15.28 12.75
CA GLU A 115 4.83 -16.56 13.47
C GLU A 115 3.57 -17.36 13.05
N ASN A 116 2.58 -16.70 12.48
CA ASN A 116 1.37 -17.37 11.97
C ASN A 116 1.54 -17.83 10.51
N ILE A 117 2.34 -17.10 9.71
CA ILE A 117 2.76 -17.59 8.38
C ILE A 117 3.47 -18.94 8.51
N GLU A 118 4.39 -19.10 9.48
CA GLU A 118 5.09 -20.37 9.72
C GLU A 118 4.15 -21.53 10.06
N LYS A 119 3.04 -21.24 10.74
CA LYS A 119 2.03 -22.24 11.11
C LYS A 119 1.07 -22.59 9.96
N PHE A 120 0.81 -21.62 9.07
CA PHE A 120 -0.19 -21.69 8.02
C PHE A 120 0.33 -21.19 6.66
N PRO A 121 1.47 -21.69 6.16
CA PRO A 121 2.08 -21.17 4.92
C PRO A 121 1.17 -21.33 3.69
N ASP A 122 0.45 -22.44 3.59
CA ASP A 122 -0.47 -22.68 2.49
C ASP A 122 -1.67 -21.71 2.51
N THR A 123 -2.05 -21.25 3.70
CA THR A 123 -3.12 -20.26 3.84
C THR A 123 -2.67 -18.90 3.35
N LEU A 124 -1.45 -18.45 3.67
CA LEU A 124 -0.89 -17.23 3.11
C LEU A 124 -0.85 -17.27 1.58
N LYS A 125 -0.40 -18.41 1.02
CA LYS A 125 -0.42 -18.60 -0.42
C LYS A 125 -1.83 -18.48 -0.99
N PHE A 126 -2.80 -19.06 -0.34
CA PHE A 126 -4.21 -19.00 -0.76
C PHE A 126 -4.80 -17.58 -0.65
N GLU A 127 -4.43 -16.80 0.39
CA GLU A 127 -4.78 -15.37 0.49
C GLU A 127 -4.36 -14.60 -0.76
N ILE A 128 -3.10 -14.79 -1.17
CA ILE A 128 -2.49 -14.10 -2.30
C ILE A 128 -3.08 -14.57 -3.63
N ASP A 129 -3.15 -15.88 -3.85
CA ASP A 129 -3.68 -16.47 -5.10
C ASP A 129 -5.15 -16.10 -5.33
N SER A 130 -5.90 -15.84 -4.26
CA SER A 130 -7.28 -15.33 -4.31
C SER A 130 -7.38 -13.82 -4.57
N GLY A 131 -6.27 -13.14 -4.83
CA GLY A 131 -6.24 -11.72 -5.19
C GLY A 131 -6.37 -10.75 -4.02
N ASN A 132 -6.26 -11.22 -2.78
CA ASN A 132 -6.22 -10.34 -1.62
C ASN A 132 -4.89 -9.58 -1.54
N GLU A 133 -4.84 -8.52 -0.76
CA GLU A 133 -3.65 -7.73 -0.50
C GLU A 133 -3.03 -8.14 0.84
N ILE A 134 -1.71 -8.22 0.88
CA ILE A 134 -0.97 -8.59 2.09
C ILE A 134 -0.16 -7.40 2.57
N GLY A 135 -0.17 -7.18 3.87
CA GLY A 135 0.70 -6.26 4.59
C GLY A 135 1.35 -6.95 5.80
N ILE A 136 2.37 -6.32 6.34
CA ILE A 136 3.10 -6.78 7.51
C ILE A 136 2.37 -6.38 8.79
N HIS A 137 2.25 -7.31 9.79
CA HIS A 137 1.77 -6.98 11.14
C HIS A 137 2.79 -7.31 12.23
N SER A 138 4.09 -7.25 11.93
CA SER A 138 5.19 -7.76 12.75
C SER A 138 5.33 -9.29 12.73
N TYR A 139 6.39 -9.79 13.39
CA TYR A 139 6.57 -11.23 13.53
C TYR A 139 5.79 -11.80 14.72
N LYS A 140 5.80 -11.13 15.90
CA LYS A 140 5.20 -11.61 17.18
C LYS A 140 4.26 -10.64 17.86
N HIS A 141 3.64 -9.73 17.12
CA HIS A 141 2.71 -8.73 17.67
C HIS A 141 3.27 -7.92 18.85
N LYS A 142 4.59 -7.63 18.84
CA LYS A 142 5.23 -6.83 19.89
C LYS A 142 4.93 -5.34 19.74
N LEU A 143 4.83 -4.62 20.85
CA LEU A 143 4.62 -3.17 20.88
C LEU A 143 5.89 -2.44 20.41
N PHE A 144 5.96 -1.98 19.17
CA PHE A 144 7.15 -1.40 18.53
C PHE A 144 7.72 -0.20 19.29
N THR A 145 6.88 0.63 19.88
CA THR A 145 7.33 1.81 20.65
C THR A 145 8.19 1.45 21.87
N LYS A 146 8.19 0.19 22.30
CA LYS A 146 8.98 -0.33 23.43
C LYS A 146 10.23 -1.13 23.02
N LEU A 147 10.39 -1.42 21.74
CA LEU A 147 11.52 -2.18 21.21
C LEU A 147 12.69 -1.25 20.83
N SER A 148 13.90 -1.82 20.72
CA SER A 148 15.03 -1.14 20.05
C SER A 148 14.78 -1.03 18.54
N GLU A 149 15.62 -0.26 17.83
CA GLU A 149 15.54 -0.12 16.37
C GLU A 149 15.82 -1.46 15.67
N GLU A 150 16.82 -2.18 16.16
CA GLU A 150 17.22 -3.49 15.65
C GLU A 150 16.09 -4.50 15.82
N GLU A 151 15.44 -4.53 17.00
CA GLU A 151 14.32 -5.42 17.25
C GLU A 151 13.12 -5.11 16.36
N ILE A 152 12.84 -3.82 16.09
CA ILE A 152 11.76 -3.43 15.16
C ILE A 152 12.08 -3.91 13.75
N LYS A 153 13.30 -3.65 13.24
CA LYS A 153 13.75 -4.10 11.92
C LYS A 153 13.72 -5.63 11.80
N GLU A 154 14.11 -6.34 12.86
CA GLU A 154 13.99 -7.80 12.91
C GLU A 154 12.54 -8.27 12.75
N GLN A 155 11.59 -7.69 13.53
CA GLN A 155 10.17 -8.04 13.43
C GLN A 155 9.58 -7.79 12.03
N ILE A 156 10.02 -6.74 11.35
CA ILE A 156 9.61 -6.41 9.98
C ILE A 156 10.23 -7.40 9.00
N ASN A 157 11.56 -7.58 9.04
CA ASN A 157 12.29 -8.34 8.03
C ASN A 157 12.00 -9.85 8.09
N LEU A 158 11.83 -10.43 9.28
CA LEU A 158 11.41 -11.83 9.40
C LEU A 158 10.07 -12.07 8.71
N THR A 159 9.09 -11.19 8.92
CA THR A 159 7.77 -11.34 8.29
C THR A 159 7.81 -11.07 6.79
N ARG A 160 8.54 -10.02 6.36
CA ARG A 160 8.74 -9.69 4.95
C ARG A 160 9.35 -10.86 4.18
N ASN A 161 10.39 -11.48 4.74
CA ASN A 161 11.06 -12.61 4.10
C ASN A 161 10.13 -13.83 3.97
N LEU A 162 9.36 -14.16 5.00
CA LEU A 162 8.38 -15.26 4.93
C LEU A 162 7.31 -15.01 3.85
N ILE A 163 6.82 -13.77 3.73
CA ILE A 163 5.90 -13.41 2.66
C ILE A 163 6.58 -13.59 1.30
N TYR A 164 7.80 -13.08 1.13
CA TYR A 164 8.53 -13.16 -0.12
C TYR A 164 8.87 -14.61 -0.52
N GLU A 165 9.31 -15.44 0.42
CA GLU A 165 9.61 -16.87 0.20
C GLU A 165 8.38 -17.64 -0.27
N THR A 166 7.19 -17.27 0.25
CA THR A 166 5.92 -17.95 -0.10
C THR A 166 5.37 -17.49 -1.46
N SER A 167 5.58 -16.23 -1.84
CA SER A 167 4.81 -15.60 -2.93
C SER A 167 5.63 -14.84 -3.96
N HIS A 168 6.89 -14.56 -3.69
CA HIS A 168 7.75 -13.66 -4.46
C HIS A 168 7.19 -12.23 -4.61
N ILE A 169 6.31 -11.81 -3.68
CA ILE A 169 5.74 -10.46 -3.63
C ILE A 169 6.53 -9.62 -2.63
N ASP A 170 6.97 -8.44 -3.07
CA ASP A 170 7.51 -7.42 -2.17
C ASP A 170 6.38 -6.56 -1.60
N VAL A 171 6.23 -6.55 -0.27
CA VAL A 171 5.13 -5.85 0.40
C VAL A 171 5.58 -4.47 0.88
N THR A 172 4.73 -3.48 0.65
CA THR A 172 4.98 -2.08 1.02
C THR A 172 4.06 -1.57 2.12
N LEU A 173 3.05 -2.35 2.51
CA LEU A 173 2.11 -2.00 3.57
C LEU A 173 2.51 -2.66 4.89
N ILE A 174 2.39 -1.90 5.96
CA ILE A 174 2.50 -2.37 7.33
C ILE A 174 1.37 -1.79 8.16
N ARG A 175 0.89 -2.55 9.12
CA ARG A 175 0.13 -2.03 10.24
C ARG A 175 0.90 -2.34 11.51
N VAL A 176 1.36 -1.29 12.20
CA VAL A 176 2.09 -1.49 13.46
C VAL A 176 1.16 -2.06 14.53
N PRO A 177 1.61 -3.02 15.35
CA PRO A 177 0.80 -3.59 16.42
C PRO A 177 0.22 -2.52 17.34
N TYR A 178 -1.05 -2.69 17.72
CA TYR A 178 -1.83 -1.75 18.54
C TYR A 178 -2.04 -0.37 17.90
N GLY A 179 -1.64 -0.14 16.66
CA GLY A 179 -1.62 1.19 16.03
C GLY A 179 -0.66 2.18 16.71
N ALA A 180 0.25 1.69 17.55
CA ALA A 180 1.11 2.52 18.37
C ALA A 180 2.37 2.97 17.62
N ILE A 181 2.50 4.27 17.43
CA ILE A 181 3.59 4.88 16.68
C ILE A 181 4.28 5.98 17.49
N ASN A 182 5.57 6.19 17.26
CA ASN A 182 6.36 7.33 17.71
C ASN A 182 7.41 7.67 16.64
N THR A 183 8.12 8.77 16.80
CA THR A 183 9.12 9.26 15.82
C THR A 183 10.16 8.20 15.43
N LYS A 184 10.62 7.37 16.39
CA LYS A 184 11.55 6.27 16.11
C LYS A 184 10.93 5.26 15.12
N VAL A 185 9.71 4.79 15.42
CA VAL A 185 9.00 3.84 14.54
C VAL A 185 8.76 4.46 13.17
N GLU A 186 8.29 5.73 13.11
CA GLU A 186 8.07 6.42 11.83
C GLU A 186 9.32 6.50 10.97
N ASN A 187 10.48 6.80 11.57
CA ASN A 187 11.75 6.86 10.84
C ASN A 187 12.13 5.50 10.28
N ILE A 188 12.03 4.44 11.08
CA ILE A 188 12.32 3.06 10.63
C ILE A 188 11.39 2.67 9.46
N LEU A 189 10.09 2.94 9.55
CA LEU A 189 9.17 2.61 8.46
C LEU A 189 9.51 3.36 7.16
N LYS A 190 9.98 4.61 7.26
CA LYS A 190 10.46 5.37 6.09
C LYS A 190 11.73 4.76 5.49
N GLU A 191 12.71 4.40 6.32
CA GLU A 191 13.94 3.73 5.90
C GLU A 191 13.64 2.40 5.18
N GLU A 192 12.66 1.64 5.70
CA GLU A 192 12.22 0.36 5.16
C GLU A 192 11.25 0.49 3.96
N ASN A 193 10.95 1.73 3.51
CA ASN A 193 9.97 2.02 2.44
C ASN A 193 8.58 1.42 2.71
N LEU A 194 8.13 1.43 3.96
CA LEU A 194 6.83 0.92 4.38
C LEU A 194 5.84 2.04 4.66
N VAL A 195 4.61 1.83 4.19
CA VAL A 195 3.46 2.70 4.47
C VAL A 195 2.66 2.12 5.64
N ASN A 196 2.62 2.85 6.77
CA ASN A 196 1.81 2.44 7.90
C ASN A 196 0.33 2.72 7.65
N VAL A 197 -0.48 1.68 7.70
CA VAL A 197 -1.93 1.75 7.48
C VAL A 197 -2.66 1.59 8.81
N LEU A 198 -3.28 2.65 9.28
CA LEU A 198 -4.20 2.60 10.42
C LEU A 198 -5.64 2.35 9.93
N TRP A 199 -6.60 2.45 10.83
CA TRP A 199 -8.03 2.32 10.57
C TRP A 199 -8.79 3.53 11.07
N ASN A 200 -9.95 3.76 10.53
CA ASN A 200 -10.88 4.77 11.04
C ASN A 200 -12.20 4.16 11.56
N VAL A 201 -12.38 2.84 11.38
CA VAL A 201 -13.46 2.08 12.01
C VAL A 201 -12.88 0.81 12.65
N ASP A 202 -12.89 0.74 13.99
CA ASP A 202 -12.56 -0.47 14.75
C ASP A 202 -13.85 -1.27 14.99
N SER A 203 -13.85 -2.54 14.59
CA SER A 203 -14.99 -3.43 14.78
C SER A 203 -15.24 -3.82 16.24
N LEU A 204 -14.23 -3.73 17.08
CA LEU A 204 -14.20 -4.25 18.45
C LEU A 204 -14.51 -5.77 18.52
N ASP A 205 -14.29 -6.50 17.44
CA ASP A 205 -14.54 -7.95 17.37
C ASP A 205 -13.70 -8.74 18.37
N TRP A 206 -12.43 -8.34 18.53
CA TRP A 206 -11.50 -8.87 19.52
C TRP A 206 -12.03 -8.75 20.97
N LYS A 207 -12.82 -7.71 21.24
CA LYS A 207 -13.41 -7.42 22.54
C LYS A 207 -14.77 -8.09 22.71
N PHE A 208 -15.62 -8.02 21.71
CA PHE A 208 -16.99 -8.55 21.81
C PHE A 208 -17.02 -10.07 21.69
N LYS A 209 -16.20 -10.66 20.85
CA LYS A 209 -16.22 -12.09 20.50
C LYS A 209 -17.63 -12.62 20.29
N ASN A 210 -18.46 -11.82 19.64
CA ASN A 210 -19.88 -12.07 19.42
C ASN A 210 -20.31 -11.48 18.09
N LYS A 211 -20.74 -12.34 17.15
CA LYS A 211 -21.14 -11.99 15.79
C LYS A 211 -22.14 -10.85 15.75
N SER A 212 -23.30 -11.02 16.42
CA SER A 212 -24.42 -10.07 16.34
C SER A 212 -24.06 -8.70 16.92
N LYS A 213 -23.26 -8.68 18.01
CA LYS A 213 -22.83 -7.44 18.63
C LYS A 213 -21.83 -6.69 17.76
N THR A 214 -20.84 -7.38 17.18
CA THR A 214 -19.86 -6.81 16.25
C THR A 214 -20.60 -6.26 15.02
N TYR A 215 -21.44 -7.05 14.37
CA TYR A 215 -22.22 -6.63 13.22
C TYR A 215 -23.06 -5.37 13.50
N SER A 216 -23.88 -5.39 14.57
CA SER A 216 -24.75 -4.26 14.92
C SER A 216 -23.97 -2.99 15.28
N TYR A 217 -22.79 -3.15 15.87
CA TYR A 217 -21.89 -2.04 16.17
C TYR A 217 -21.32 -1.42 14.90
N MET A 218 -20.83 -2.27 13.97
CA MET A 218 -20.22 -1.84 12.72
C MET A 218 -21.20 -1.06 11.84
N LEU A 219 -22.44 -1.51 11.71
CA LEU A 219 -23.47 -0.83 10.91
C LEU A 219 -23.71 0.62 11.34
N LYS A 220 -23.45 0.95 12.61
CA LYS A 220 -23.61 2.31 13.15
C LYS A 220 -22.38 3.20 12.91
N LYS A 221 -21.24 2.61 12.53
CA LYS A 221 -19.96 3.31 12.41
C LYS A 221 -19.53 3.54 10.96
N ILE A 222 -19.97 2.70 10.05
CA ILE A 222 -19.58 2.77 8.65
C ILE A 222 -20.33 3.91 7.97
N THR A 223 -19.58 4.79 7.31
CA THR A 223 -20.12 5.96 6.59
C THR A 223 -19.67 6.06 5.14
N GLY A 224 -18.66 5.29 4.73
CA GLY A 224 -17.97 5.36 3.43
C GLY A 224 -16.54 5.88 3.57
N ASN A 225 -15.68 5.49 2.63
CA ASN A 225 -14.24 5.76 2.64
C ASN A 225 -13.56 5.31 3.96
N ASN A 226 -14.02 4.17 4.49
CA ASN A 226 -13.50 3.62 5.73
C ASN A 226 -12.48 2.52 5.46
N ILE A 227 -11.42 2.51 6.29
CA ILE A 227 -10.55 1.36 6.51
C ILE A 227 -11.04 0.70 7.80
N ILE A 228 -11.54 -0.51 7.65
CA ILE A 228 -12.20 -1.26 8.72
C ILE A 228 -11.22 -2.26 9.32
N LEU A 229 -10.95 -2.16 10.63
CA LEU A 229 -10.18 -3.15 11.38
C LEU A 229 -11.08 -4.29 11.84
N MET A 230 -10.71 -5.50 11.46
CA MET A 230 -11.22 -6.77 11.99
C MET A 230 -10.04 -7.74 12.22
N HIS A 231 -10.32 -8.92 12.76
CA HIS A 231 -9.33 -9.98 12.99
C HIS A 231 -9.87 -11.30 12.43
N ASP A 232 -9.05 -12.04 11.70
CA ASP A 232 -9.41 -13.35 11.15
C ASP A 232 -9.13 -14.52 12.12
N SER A 233 -8.62 -14.22 13.31
CA SER A 233 -8.33 -15.19 14.37
C SER A 233 -9.56 -15.69 15.14
N PHE A 234 -10.76 -15.13 14.89
CA PHE A 234 -12.00 -15.50 15.58
C PHE A 234 -13.12 -15.84 14.60
N LYS A 235 -13.74 -17.02 14.77
CA LYS A 235 -14.90 -17.43 13.93
C LYS A 235 -16.05 -16.43 13.99
N THR A 236 -16.30 -15.81 15.15
CA THR A 236 -17.35 -14.80 15.32
C THR A 236 -17.08 -13.51 14.56
N SER A 237 -15.80 -13.16 14.34
CA SER A 237 -15.39 -12.03 13.51
C SER A 237 -15.66 -12.30 12.04
N ILE A 238 -15.28 -13.49 11.56
CA ILE A 238 -15.55 -13.95 10.20
C ILE A 238 -17.04 -13.95 9.90
N ASP A 239 -17.84 -14.56 10.77
CA ASP A 239 -19.30 -14.60 10.60
C ASP A 239 -19.93 -13.20 10.59
N ALA A 240 -19.38 -12.26 11.37
CA ALA A 240 -19.83 -10.87 11.36
C ALA A 240 -19.40 -10.14 10.08
N ALA A 241 -18.17 -10.39 9.59
CA ALA A 241 -17.67 -9.82 8.35
C ALA A 241 -18.52 -10.25 7.14
N ILE A 242 -18.87 -11.53 7.06
CA ILE A 242 -19.70 -12.08 5.98
C ILE A 242 -21.07 -11.38 5.94
N ASP A 243 -21.78 -11.31 7.08
CA ASP A 243 -23.08 -10.61 7.14
C ASP A 243 -22.94 -9.13 6.78
N LEU A 244 -21.83 -8.51 7.21
CA LEU A 244 -21.54 -7.11 6.93
C LEU A 244 -21.30 -6.86 5.44
N ILE A 245 -20.55 -7.73 4.77
CA ILE A 245 -20.28 -7.66 3.33
C ILE A 245 -21.61 -7.76 2.58
N ASP A 246 -22.45 -8.76 2.90
CA ASP A 246 -23.72 -8.95 2.23
C ASP A 246 -24.63 -7.72 2.38
N LYS A 247 -24.73 -7.19 3.60
CA LYS A 247 -25.56 -6.00 3.86
C LYS A 247 -25.03 -4.77 3.13
N LEU A 248 -23.73 -4.49 3.24
CA LEU A 248 -23.13 -3.28 2.67
C LEU A 248 -23.11 -3.32 1.14
N THR A 249 -22.88 -4.49 0.52
CA THR A 249 -22.98 -4.66 -0.93
C THR A 249 -24.41 -4.34 -1.40
N ASN A 250 -25.43 -4.83 -0.70
CA ASN A 250 -26.83 -4.51 -0.99
C ASN A 250 -27.17 -3.02 -0.80
N ASP A 251 -26.44 -2.32 0.10
CA ASP A 251 -26.58 -0.87 0.31
C ASP A 251 -25.73 -0.01 -0.67
N GLY A 252 -25.12 -0.67 -1.67
CA GLY A 252 -24.37 -0.02 -2.74
C GLY A 252 -22.93 0.36 -2.37
N TYR A 253 -22.37 -0.22 -1.32
CA TYR A 253 -20.95 -0.06 -0.99
C TYR A 253 -20.08 -0.92 -1.90
N ILE A 254 -18.88 -0.43 -2.20
CA ILE A 254 -17.86 -1.12 -2.98
C ILE A 254 -16.67 -1.43 -2.08
N PHE A 255 -16.28 -2.70 -2.03
CA PHE A 255 -15.09 -3.13 -1.32
C PHE A 255 -13.87 -3.05 -2.24
N VAL A 256 -12.79 -2.44 -1.75
CA VAL A 256 -11.51 -2.32 -2.45
C VAL A 256 -10.36 -2.67 -1.51
N LYS A 257 -9.20 -3.01 -2.05
CA LYS A 257 -7.97 -3.18 -1.27
C LYS A 257 -7.52 -1.83 -0.70
N VAL A 258 -6.75 -1.86 0.40
CA VAL A 258 -6.26 -0.62 1.06
C VAL A 258 -5.45 0.23 0.09
N SER A 259 -4.52 -0.36 -0.67
CA SER A 259 -3.73 0.39 -1.66
C SER A 259 -4.62 1.18 -2.62
N LYS A 260 -5.72 0.55 -3.09
CA LYS A 260 -6.68 1.20 -3.98
C LYS A 260 -7.45 2.32 -3.30
N LEU A 261 -7.86 2.15 -2.03
CA LEU A 261 -8.53 3.22 -1.28
C LEU A 261 -7.60 4.42 -1.04
N LEU A 262 -6.31 4.16 -0.76
CA LEU A 262 -5.31 5.21 -0.61
C LEU A 262 -5.10 5.98 -1.93
N GLU A 263 -5.01 5.29 -3.08
CA GLU A 263 -4.92 5.92 -4.40
C GLU A 263 -6.12 6.85 -4.70
N ILE A 264 -7.33 6.44 -4.35
CA ILE A 264 -8.54 7.24 -4.60
C ILE A 264 -8.56 8.51 -3.76
N ASN A 265 -7.98 8.49 -2.56
CA ASN A 265 -8.00 9.59 -1.59
C ASN A 265 -6.80 10.56 -1.74
N THR A 266 -5.81 10.25 -2.60
CA THR A 266 -4.69 11.15 -2.94
C THR A 266 -5.07 12.07 -4.10
#